data_fd064792180b50b9bc8bc7bde8b32348
#
_entry.id   fd064792180b50b9bc8bc7bde8b32348
#
_cell.length_a   1.000
_cell.length_b   1.000
_cell.length_c   1.000
_cell.angle_alpha   90.00
_cell.angle_beta   90.00
_cell.angle_gamma   90.00
#
_symmetry.space_group_name_H-M   'P 1'
#
loop_
_entity.id
_entity.type
_entity.pdbx_description
1 polymer ?
#
loop_
_entity_poly.entity_id
_entity_poly.type
_entity_poly.pdbx_seq_one_letter_code
_entity_poly.pdbx_strand_id
1 'polypeptide(L)'
;ILLVLLENDLSGIRVGEIAEKTHLTRPSVSHHLRILKDAGIVNMRKEGTKNYYYVSLDESQWKNMTDLINLIYESIRQTHEIHDKE
;
A
#
# COMPACT_ATOMS: atom_id res chain seq x y z
N ILE A 1 4.68 1.60 2.11
CA ILE A 1 4.83 0.84 0.86
C ILE A 1 3.50 0.73 0.12
N LEU A 2 2.45 0.35 0.81
CA LEU A 2 1.15 0.17 0.18
C LEU A 2 0.62 1.46 -0.44
N LEU A 3 0.79 2.61 0.25
CA LEU A 3 0.42 3.91 -0.30
C LEU A 3 1.17 4.23 -1.58
N VAL A 4 2.47 3.95 -1.61
CA VAL A 4 3.29 4.17 -2.81
C VAL A 4 2.77 3.36 -3.98
N LEU A 5 2.39 2.10 -3.74
CA LEU A 5 1.82 1.24 -4.78
C LEU A 5 0.47 1.77 -5.28
N LEU A 6 -0.35 2.31 -4.38
CA LEU A 6 -1.67 2.86 -4.74
C LEU A 6 -1.58 4.20 -5.47
N GLU A 7 -0.58 5.02 -5.14
CA GLU A 7 -0.38 6.34 -5.75
C GLU A 7 0.25 6.27 -7.13
N ASN A 8 0.91 5.16 -7.45
CA ASN A 8 1.58 4.98 -8.72
C ASN A 8 0.70 4.19 -9.69
N ASP A 9 1.21 4.02 -10.90
CA ASP A 9 0.54 3.24 -11.93
C ASP A 9 0.30 1.82 -11.42
N LEU A 10 -0.94 1.35 -11.48
CA LEU A 10 -1.33 0.00 -11.07
C LEU A 10 -0.68 -1.09 -11.95
N SER A 11 -0.02 -0.72 -13.02
CA SER A 11 0.75 -1.66 -13.85
C SER A 11 1.98 -2.21 -13.14
N GLY A 12 2.48 -1.50 -12.13
CA GLY A 12 3.56 -1.98 -11.30
C GLY A 12 4.70 -0.99 -11.10
N ILE A 13 5.45 -1.20 -10.03
CA ILE A 13 6.60 -0.37 -9.66
C ILE A 13 7.73 -1.27 -9.16
N ARG A 14 8.96 -0.88 -9.42
CA ARG A 14 10.15 -1.65 -9.04
C ARG A 14 10.57 -1.35 -7.60
N VAL A 15 11.25 -2.33 -6.97
CA VAL A 15 11.74 -2.22 -5.59
C VAL A 15 12.58 -0.96 -5.37
N GLY A 16 13.46 -0.64 -6.32
CA GLY A 16 14.32 0.54 -6.22
C GLY A 16 13.55 1.85 -6.12
N GLU A 17 12.46 1.97 -6.90
CA GLU A 17 11.60 3.15 -6.85
C GLU A 17 10.81 3.23 -5.55
N ILE A 18 10.34 2.09 -5.06
CA ILE A 18 9.62 2.03 -3.78
C ILE A 18 10.56 2.45 -2.65
N ALA A 19 11.79 1.95 -2.66
CA ALA A 19 12.80 2.29 -1.66
C ALA A 19 13.09 3.79 -1.66
N GLU A 20 13.24 4.37 -2.83
CA GLU A 20 13.50 5.81 -2.98
C GLU A 20 12.34 6.65 -2.43
N LYS A 21 11.10 6.30 -2.76
CA LYS A 21 9.91 7.05 -2.35
C LYS A 21 9.57 6.88 -0.86
N THR A 22 9.94 5.75 -0.27
CA THR A 22 9.66 5.47 1.14
C THR A 22 10.82 5.79 2.06
N HIS A 23 11.99 6.12 1.52
CA HIS A 23 13.24 6.32 2.27
C HIS A 23 13.65 5.06 3.05
N LEU A 24 13.25 3.89 2.57
CA LEU A 24 13.64 2.60 3.13
C LEU A 24 14.76 1.99 2.29
N THR A 25 15.47 1.02 2.86
CA THR A 25 16.46 0.25 2.10
C THR A 25 15.78 -0.77 1.20
N ARG A 26 16.45 -1.19 0.13
CA ARG A 26 15.91 -2.23 -0.75
C ARG A 26 15.61 -3.55 -0.02
N PRO A 27 16.49 -4.06 0.86
CA PRO A 27 16.16 -5.26 1.63
C PRO A 27 14.92 -5.11 2.50
N SER A 28 14.72 -3.94 3.11
CA SER A 28 13.53 -3.66 3.92
C SER A 28 12.26 -3.69 3.05
N VAL A 29 12.30 -3.02 1.90
CA VAL A 29 11.18 -3.02 0.94
C VAL A 29 10.87 -4.44 0.47
N SER A 30 11.89 -5.22 0.11
CA SER A 30 11.72 -6.61 -0.32
C SER A 30 11.08 -7.47 0.76
N HIS A 31 11.45 -7.26 2.02
CA HIS A 31 10.87 -7.96 3.15
C HIS A 31 9.37 -7.64 3.29
N HIS A 32 9.01 -6.35 3.24
CA HIS A 32 7.61 -5.92 3.33
C HIS A 32 6.78 -6.44 2.15
N LEU A 33 7.34 -6.39 0.93
CA LEU A 33 6.66 -6.88 -0.26
C LEU A 33 6.39 -8.38 -0.19
N ARG A 34 7.32 -9.15 0.41
CA ARG A 34 7.12 -10.59 0.60
C ARG A 34 5.92 -10.85 1.51
N ILE A 35 5.82 -10.12 2.63
CA ILE A 35 4.71 -10.24 3.57
C ILE A 35 3.39 -9.90 2.88
N LEU A 36 3.35 -8.80 2.13
CA LEU A 36 2.15 -8.37 1.41
C LEU A 36 1.77 -9.35 0.30
N LYS A 37 2.75 -9.92 -0.38
CA LYS A 37 2.51 -10.92 -1.42
C LYS A 37 1.96 -12.22 -0.81
N ASP A 38 2.53 -12.67 0.29
CA ASP A 38 2.06 -13.87 0.99
C ASP A 38 0.64 -13.68 1.52
N ALA A 39 0.27 -12.46 1.88
CA ALA A 39 -1.09 -12.11 2.31
C ALA A 39 -2.08 -11.96 1.14
N GLY A 40 -1.60 -12.03 -0.11
CA GLY A 40 -2.45 -11.91 -1.29
C GLY A 40 -2.85 -10.47 -1.64
N ILE A 41 -2.21 -9.48 -1.04
CA ILE A 41 -2.51 -8.05 -1.29
C ILE A 41 -1.73 -7.51 -2.47
N VAL A 42 -0.50 -7.99 -2.64
CA VAL A 42 0.42 -7.54 -3.68
C VAL A 42 0.79 -8.73 -4.55
N ASN A 43 0.95 -8.48 -5.84
CA ASN A 43 1.47 -9.47 -6.78
C ASN A 43 2.63 -8.87 -7.56
N MET A 44 3.30 -9.70 -8.34
CA MET A 44 4.49 -9.30 -9.09
C MET A 44 4.38 -9.78 -10.53
N ARG A 45 4.79 -8.91 -11.46
CA ARG A 45 4.94 -9.22 -12.87
C ARG A 45 6.42 -9.15 -13.22
N LYS A 46 6.92 -10.19 -13.89
CA LYS A 46 8.31 -10.21 -14.35
C LYS A 46 8.37 -9.86 -15.85
N GLU A 47 9.19 -8.87 -16.18
CA GLU A 47 9.48 -8.52 -17.57
C GLU A 47 11.00 -8.57 -17.79
N GLY A 48 11.49 -9.61 -18.47
CA GLY A 48 12.92 -9.84 -18.60
C GLY A 48 13.53 -10.12 -17.23
N THR A 49 14.50 -9.27 -16.84
CA THR A 49 15.14 -9.34 -15.53
C THR A 49 14.51 -8.40 -14.48
N LYS A 50 13.43 -7.69 -14.86
CA LYS A 50 12.83 -6.66 -14.03
C LYS A 50 11.54 -7.17 -13.39
N ASN A 51 11.37 -6.91 -12.10
CA ASN A 51 10.18 -7.28 -11.34
C ASN A 51 9.36 -6.02 -11.02
N TYR A 52 8.08 -6.06 -11.35
CA TYR A 52 7.14 -4.97 -11.10
C TYR A 52 6.09 -5.43 -10.10
N TYR A 53 5.97 -4.71 -8.99
CA TYR A 53 5.02 -5.02 -7.92
C TYR A 53 3.80 -4.13 -8.03
N TYR A 54 2.63 -4.69 -7.80
CA TYR A 54 1.35 -3.98 -7.90
C TYR A 54 0.34 -4.53 -6.91
N VAL A 55 -0.64 -3.71 -6.55
CA VAL A 55 -1.75 -4.14 -5.68
C VAL A 55 -2.68 -5.03 -6.49
N SER A 56 -2.97 -6.22 -5.97
CA SER A 56 -3.81 -7.22 -6.63
C SER A 56 -4.93 -7.66 -5.69
N LEU A 57 -5.98 -6.86 -5.64
CA LEU A 57 -7.15 -7.12 -4.80
C LEU A 57 -8.38 -7.33 -5.69
N ASP A 58 -9.27 -8.24 -5.30
CA ASP A 58 -10.57 -8.36 -5.93
C ASP A 58 -11.51 -7.23 -5.43
N GLU A 59 -12.70 -7.13 -6.03
CA GLU A 59 -13.66 -6.09 -5.68
C GLU A 59 -14.03 -6.11 -4.20
N SER A 60 -14.22 -7.30 -3.63
CA SER A 60 -14.58 -7.47 -2.23
C SER A 60 -13.47 -6.98 -1.30
N GLN A 61 -12.21 -7.32 -1.61
CA GLN A 61 -11.05 -6.88 -0.84
C GLN A 61 -10.86 -5.37 -0.91
N TRP A 62 -11.06 -4.78 -2.10
CA TRP A 62 -11.03 -3.32 -2.28
C TRP A 62 -12.07 -2.63 -1.42
N LYS A 63 -13.30 -3.15 -1.41
CA LYS A 63 -14.39 -2.61 -0.60
C LYS A 63 -14.05 -2.67 0.88
N ASN A 64 -13.57 -3.82 1.35
CA ASN A 64 -13.18 -3.99 2.75
C ASN A 64 -12.10 -3.02 3.17
N MET A 65 -11.10 -2.81 2.32
CA MET A 65 -10.02 -1.86 2.58
C MET A 65 -10.54 -0.42 2.63
N THR A 66 -11.42 -0.06 1.70
CA THR A 66 -12.04 1.27 1.66
C THR A 66 -12.89 1.52 2.90
N ASP A 67 -13.66 0.54 3.33
CA ASP A 67 -14.48 0.64 4.54
C ASP A 67 -13.61 0.86 5.78
N LEU A 68 -12.50 0.15 5.88
CA LEU A 68 -11.55 0.31 6.98
C LEU A 68 -10.91 1.69 6.99
N ILE A 69 -10.49 2.17 5.84
CA ILE A 69 -9.90 3.52 5.70
C ILE A 69 -10.92 4.59 6.12
N ASN A 70 -12.18 4.45 5.69
CA ASN A 70 -13.24 5.38 6.06
C ASN A 70 -13.51 5.37 7.56
N LEU A 71 -13.48 4.20 8.18
CA LEU A 71 -13.66 4.06 9.62
C LEU A 71 -12.55 4.79 10.39
N ILE A 72 -11.31 4.62 9.96
CA ILE A 72 -10.14 5.30 10.56
C ILE A 72 -10.27 6.81 10.37
N TYR A 73 -10.63 7.27 9.18
CA TYR A 73 -10.82 8.67 8.88
C TYR A 73 -11.88 9.31 9.78
N GLU A 74 -13.04 8.67 9.91
CA GLU A 74 -14.12 9.16 10.77
C GLU A 74 -13.68 9.23 12.24
N SER A 75 -12.93 8.25 12.70
CA SER A 75 -12.42 8.23 14.08
C SER A 75 -11.46 9.41 14.33
N ILE A 76 -10.59 9.71 13.37
CA ILE A 76 -9.66 10.86 13.45
C ILE A 76 -10.44 12.16 13.44
N ARG A 77 -11.43 12.29 12.56
CA ARG A 77 -12.25 13.49 12.46
C ARG A 77 -13.01 13.76 13.76
N GLN A 78 -13.62 12.75 14.36
CA GLN A 78 -14.33 12.88 15.63
C GLN A 78 -13.39 13.30 16.76
N THR A 79 -12.17 12.77 16.78
CA THR A 79 -11.18 13.15 17.78
C THR A 79 -10.80 14.63 17.65
N HIS A 80 -10.62 15.13 16.43
CA HIS A 80 -10.34 16.54 16.17
C HIS A 80 -11.50 17.43 16.61
N GLU A 81 -12.73 17.04 16.31
CA GLU A 81 -13.91 17.79 16.71
C GLU A 81 -14.04 17.90 18.24
N ILE A 82 -13.71 16.84 18.95
CA ILE A 82 -13.73 16.82 20.43
C ILE A 82 -12.65 17.78 20.96
N HIS A 83 -11.45 17.77 20.39
CA HIS A 83 -10.36 18.66 20.80
C HIS A 83 -10.66 20.12 20.50
N ASP A 84 -11.29 20.40 19.36
CA ASP A 84 -11.65 21.76 18.96
C ASP A 84 -12.72 22.37 19.86
N LYS A 85 -13.50 21.57 20.58
CA LYS A 85 -14.53 22.02 21.51
C LYS A 85 -13.99 22.30 22.91
N GLU A 86 -12.82 21.85 23.20
CA GLU A 86 -12.14 22.10 24.48
C GLU A 86 -11.30 23.37 24.41
#